data_07a7f5becf83034da4c2ebae21f7bde3
#
_entry.id   07a7f5becf83034da4c2ebae21f7bde3
#
_cell.length_a   1.000
_cell.length_b   1.000
_cell.length_c   1.000
_cell.angle_alpha   90.00
_cell.angle_beta   90.00
_cell.angle_gamma   90.00
#
_symmetry.space_group_name_H-M   'P 1'
#
loop_
_entity.id
_entity.type
_entity.pdbx_description
1 polymer ?
#
loop_
_entity_poly.entity_id
_entity_poly.type
_entity_poly.pdbx_seq_one_letter_code
_entity_poly.pdbx_strand_id
1 'polypeptide(L)'
;MSAAHVSGIIGIDAGSTTLKAVVLNEDEEIAFAKYLSNSGNPVPLVKAFLEEVYEKFPEIHLVSSATTGYGEEIIKNAFHADHGVVETVAHFNAAKKFDPDVDFIIDIGGQDIKCFKIRGGAIDNIFLNEACSSGCGSFLQTFAGALGKSIDEFARLGLTADQPVDLGSRCTVFMNSSVKQAQKDGATIENISAGLSISVVKNALYRLPILSRLFWVEP
;
A
#
# COMPACT_ATOMS: atom_id res chain seq x y z
N MET A 1 -13.03 -13.34 -39.60
CA MET A 1 -12.85 -13.73 -38.19
C MET A 1 -13.04 -12.45 -37.39
N SER A 2 -14.16 -12.33 -36.65
CA SER A 2 -14.39 -11.16 -35.80
C SER A 2 -13.29 -11.12 -34.74
N ALA A 3 -12.51 -10.02 -34.70
CA ALA A 3 -11.63 -9.78 -33.58
C ALA A 3 -12.51 -9.76 -32.33
N ALA A 4 -12.23 -10.63 -31.38
CA ALA A 4 -12.93 -10.61 -30.10
C ALA A 4 -12.60 -9.28 -29.43
N HIS A 5 -13.60 -8.40 -29.31
CA HIS A 5 -13.47 -7.20 -28.49
C HIS A 5 -13.21 -7.65 -27.06
N VAL A 6 -12.03 -7.36 -26.55
CA VAL A 6 -11.70 -7.64 -25.15
C VAL A 6 -12.17 -6.43 -24.35
N SER A 7 -13.26 -6.59 -23.62
CA SER A 7 -13.71 -5.57 -22.67
C SER A 7 -12.78 -5.53 -21.46
N GLY A 8 -12.48 -4.33 -20.98
CA GLY A 8 -11.63 -4.15 -19.82
C GLY A 8 -12.16 -3.06 -18.89
N ILE A 9 -11.83 -3.18 -17.61
CA ILE A 9 -12.07 -2.15 -16.58
C ILE A 9 -10.73 -1.67 -16.09
N ILE A 10 -10.57 -0.35 -15.97
CA ILE A 10 -9.34 0.23 -15.45
C ILE A 10 -9.55 0.81 -14.04
N GLY A 11 -8.64 0.48 -13.13
CA GLY A 11 -8.56 1.05 -11.79
C GLY A 11 -7.23 1.76 -11.58
N ILE A 12 -7.26 2.97 -11.02
CA ILE A 12 -6.09 3.79 -10.76
C ILE A 12 -6.11 4.25 -9.30
N ASP A 13 -5.09 3.86 -8.53
CA ASP A 13 -4.82 4.40 -7.20
C ASP A 13 -3.66 5.40 -7.30
N ALA A 14 -3.99 6.68 -7.23
CA ALA A 14 -3.04 7.78 -7.23
C ALA A 14 -2.70 8.19 -5.79
N GLY A 15 -1.86 7.40 -5.14
CA GLY A 15 -1.39 7.70 -3.78
C GLY A 15 -0.43 8.89 -3.71
N SER A 16 -0.09 9.34 -2.52
CA SER A 16 0.85 10.45 -2.28
C SER A 16 2.29 10.15 -2.73
N THR A 17 2.71 8.90 -2.64
CA THR A 17 4.08 8.46 -2.96
C THR A 17 4.16 7.51 -4.15
N THR A 18 3.07 6.82 -4.45
CA THR A 18 3.03 5.76 -5.46
C THR A 18 1.76 5.83 -6.30
N LEU A 19 1.87 5.44 -7.55
CA LEU A 19 0.76 5.19 -8.46
C LEU A 19 0.63 3.69 -8.69
N LYS A 20 -0.57 3.15 -8.52
CA LYS A 20 -0.90 1.79 -8.93
C LYS A 20 -2.01 1.88 -9.98
N ALA A 21 -1.87 1.11 -11.03
CA ALA A 21 -2.88 1.04 -12.08
C ALA A 21 -3.04 -0.39 -12.54
N VAL A 22 -4.29 -0.81 -12.72
CA VAL A 22 -4.65 -2.15 -13.15
C VAL A 22 -5.68 -2.12 -14.26
N VAL A 23 -5.60 -3.10 -15.15
CA VAL A 23 -6.67 -3.43 -16.11
C VAL A 23 -7.17 -4.81 -15.75
N LEU A 24 -8.47 -4.92 -15.56
CA LEU A 24 -9.16 -6.19 -15.37
C LEU A 24 -9.82 -6.60 -16.68
N ASN A 25 -9.81 -7.91 -16.99
CA ASN A 25 -10.56 -8.50 -18.07
C ASN A 25 -12.03 -8.78 -17.68
N GLU A 26 -12.80 -9.38 -18.57
CA GLU A 26 -14.22 -9.73 -18.35
C GLU A 26 -14.44 -10.75 -17.22
N ASP A 27 -13.41 -11.54 -16.88
CA ASP A 27 -13.43 -12.51 -15.80
C ASP A 27 -12.97 -11.90 -14.46
N GLU A 28 -12.81 -10.56 -14.40
CA GLU A 28 -12.27 -9.82 -13.26
C GLU A 28 -10.82 -10.20 -12.86
N GLU A 29 -10.06 -10.79 -13.78
CA GLU A 29 -8.66 -11.11 -13.59
C GLU A 29 -7.77 -9.93 -14.00
N ILE A 30 -6.62 -9.80 -13.36
CA ILE A 30 -5.64 -8.76 -13.69
C ILE A 30 -4.98 -9.09 -15.03
N ALA A 31 -5.37 -8.39 -16.10
CA ALA A 31 -4.76 -8.52 -17.43
C ALA A 31 -3.45 -7.73 -17.52
N PHE A 32 -3.36 -6.59 -16.83
CA PHE A 32 -2.18 -5.75 -16.78
C PHE A 32 -2.15 -4.91 -15.51
N ALA A 33 -0.98 -4.74 -14.91
CA ALA A 33 -0.81 -3.91 -13.73
C ALA A 33 0.54 -3.22 -13.71
N LYS A 34 0.59 -2.04 -13.10
CA LYS A 34 1.82 -1.31 -12.79
C LYS A 34 1.79 -0.72 -11.38
N TYR A 35 2.97 -0.72 -10.78
CA TYR A 35 3.27 -0.02 -9.53
C TYR A 35 4.45 0.92 -9.79
N LEU A 36 4.25 2.21 -9.65
CA LEU A 36 5.21 3.25 -10.01
C LEU A 36 5.41 4.22 -8.85
N SER A 37 6.63 4.75 -8.72
CA SER A 37 6.85 5.87 -7.81
C SER A 37 6.18 7.12 -8.37
N ASN A 38 5.39 7.79 -7.52
CA ASN A 38 4.74 9.05 -7.86
C ASN A 38 5.57 10.20 -7.28
N SER A 39 6.38 10.82 -8.10
CA SER A 39 7.21 11.97 -7.71
C SER A 39 6.39 13.28 -7.53
N GLY A 40 5.14 13.19 -7.06
CA GLY A 40 4.24 14.32 -6.86
C GLY A 40 3.45 14.75 -8.10
N ASN A 41 3.61 14.08 -9.23
CA ASN A 41 2.85 14.35 -10.46
C ASN A 41 2.35 13.04 -11.10
N PRO A 42 1.15 12.57 -10.75
CA PRO A 42 0.62 11.30 -11.25
C PRO A 42 0.14 11.36 -12.71
N VAL A 43 -0.23 12.54 -13.22
CA VAL A 43 -0.86 12.68 -14.55
C VAL A 43 -0.01 12.12 -15.69
N PRO A 44 1.30 12.45 -15.83
CA PRO A 44 2.14 11.86 -16.87
C PRO A 44 2.28 10.34 -16.75
N LEU A 45 2.28 9.81 -15.50
CA LEU A 45 2.40 8.36 -15.24
C LEU A 45 1.15 7.61 -15.69
N VAL A 46 -0.03 8.17 -15.42
CA VAL A 46 -1.29 7.60 -15.91
C VAL A 46 -1.36 7.63 -17.41
N LYS A 47 -0.94 8.74 -18.04
CA LYS A 47 -0.88 8.85 -19.51
C LYS A 47 0.01 7.74 -20.10
N ALA A 48 1.23 7.59 -19.60
CA ALA A 48 2.16 6.55 -20.05
C ALA A 48 1.61 5.13 -19.82
N PHE A 49 0.91 4.91 -18.72
CA PHE A 49 0.24 3.63 -18.45
C PHE A 49 -0.84 3.33 -19.51
N LEU A 50 -1.68 4.32 -19.83
CA LEU A 50 -2.73 4.18 -20.84
C LEU A 50 -2.14 3.91 -22.23
N GLU A 51 -1.10 4.65 -22.62
CA GLU A 51 -0.39 4.42 -23.89
C GLU A 51 0.10 2.98 -23.98
N GLU A 52 0.72 2.46 -22.93
CA GLU A 52 1.19 1.07 -22.89
C GLU A 52 0.06 0.05 -22.90
N VAL A 53 -1.08 0.35 -22.25
CA VAL A 53 -2.27 -0.52 -22.31
C VAL A 53 -2.75 -0.66 -23.75
N TYR A 54 -2.89 0.45 -24.50
CA TYR A 54 -3.34 0.41 -25.89
C TYR A 54 -2.30 -0.17 -26.85
N GLU A 55 -1.01 -0.03 -26.57
CA GLU A 55 0.04 -0.71 -27.32
C GLU A 55 -0.02 -2.25 -27.14
N LYS A 56 -0.23 -2.69 -25.88
CA LYS A 56 -0.26 -4.11 -25.54
C LYS A 56 -1.57 -4.78 -25.93
N PHE A 57 -2.67 -4.04 -25.86
CA PHE A 57 -4.02 -4.52 -26.15
C PHE A 57 -4.72 -3.57 -27.15
N PRO A 58 -4.33 -3.58 -28.45
CA PRO A 58 -4.85 -2.61 -29.42
C PRO A 58 -6.37 -2.66 -29.61
N GLU A 59 -6.99 -3.82 -29.38
CA GLU A 59 -8.44 -4.04 -29.53
C GLU A 59 -9.20 -3.93 -28.20
N ILE A 60 -8.55 -3.46 -27.12
CA ILE A 60 -9.23 -3.36 -25.83
C ILE A 60 -10.26 -2.24 -25.87
N HIS A 61 -11.43 -2.54 -25.34
CA HIS A 61 -12.48 -1.53 -25.09
C HIS A 61 -12.63 -1.38 -23.57
N LEU A 62 -12.17 -0.24 -23.04
CA LEU A 62 -12.34 0.07 -21.63
C LEU A 62 -13.77 0.53 -21.39
N VAL A 63 -14.57 -0.32 -20.74
CA VAL A 63 -16.00 -0.12 -20.50
C VAL A 63 -16.28 0.67 -19.23
N SER A 64 -15.34 0.74 -18.31
CA SER A 64 -15.44 1.53 -17.08
C SER A 64 -14.06 1.88 -16.53
N SER A 65 -14.00 3.01 -15.82
CA SER A 65 -12.80 3.53 -15.19
C SER A 65 -13.08 4.04 -13.78
N ALA A 66 -12.19 3.72 -12.84
CA ALA A 66 -12.28 4.19 -11.47
C ALA A 66 -10.94 4.73 -10.98
N THR A 67 -10.99 5.78 -10.19
CA THR A 67 -9.83 6.38 -9.54
C THR A 67 -10.01 6.44 -8.04
N THR A 68 -8.91 6.31 -7.30
CA THR A 68 -8.86 6.40 -5.84
C THR A 68 -7.52 6.99 -5.38
N GLY A 69 -7.33 7.13 -4.06
CA GLY A 69 -6.12 7.67 -3.46
C GLY A 69 -6.13 9.19 -3.35
N TYR A 70 -5.03 9.76 -2.83
CA TYR A 70 -4.89 11.20 -2.61
C TYR A 70 -5.08 12.05 -3.89
N GLY A 71 -4.67 11.54 -5.04
CA GLY A 71 -4.79 12.18 -6.35
C GLY A 71 -6.07 11.81 -7.13
N GLU A 72 -7.05 11.17 -6.47
CA GLU A 72 -8.29 10.67 -7.10
C GLU A 72 -8.96 11.73 -7.98
N GLU A 73 -9.26 12.89 -7.43
CA GLU A 73 -9.97 13.96 -8.14
C GLU A 73 -9.15 14.53 -9.31
N ILE A 74 -7.83 14.64 -9.14
CA ILE A 74 -6.92 15.12 -10.20
C ILE A 74 -6.96 14.17 -11.39
N ILE A 75 -6.83 12.87 -11.14
CA ILE A 75 -6.83 11.86 -12.22
C ILE A 75 -8.22 11.73 -12.84
N LYS A 76 -9.28 11.73 -12.03
CA LYS A 76 -10.64 11.68 -12.52
C LYS A 76 -10.92 12.82 -13.50
N ASN A 77 -10.55 14.04 -13.14
CA ASN A 77 -10.78 15.22 -14.00
C ASN A 77 -9.87 15.23 -15.24
N ALA A 78 -8.60 14.85 -15.10
CA ALA A 78 -7.65 14.86 -16.21
C ALA A 78 -7.96 13.83 -17.31
N PHE A 79 -8.51 12.68 -16.93
CA PHE A 79 -8.77 11.55 -17.84
C PHE A 79 -10.26 11.23 -18.00
N HIS A 80 -11.16 12.04 -17.43
CA HIS A 80 -12.62 11.84 -17.44
C HIS A 80 -13.03 10.45 -16.96
N ALA A 81 -12.40 9.96 -15.87
CA ALA A 81 -12.75 8.67 -15.31
C ALA A 81 -14.19 8.66 -14.80
N ASP A 82 -14.89 7.54 -14.99
CA ASP A 82 -16.32 7.41 -14.66
C ASP A 82 -16.58 7.56 -13.16
N HIS A 83 -15.69 6.96 -12.35
CA HIS A 83 -15.89 6.89 -10.90
C HIS A 83 -14.67 7.40 -10.12
N GLY A 84 -14.93 8.24 -9.11
CA GLY A 84 -14.01 8.53 -8.03
C GLY A 84 -14.45 7.76 -6.79
N VAL A 85 -13.55 7.01 -6.18
CA VAL A 85 -13.84 6.17 -5.02
C VAL A 85 -12.97 6.61 -3.86
N VAL A 86 -13.58 6.89 -2.72
CA VAL A 86 -12.83 7.21 -1.50
C VAL A 86 -11.90 6.04 -1.16
N GLU A 87 -10.63 6.34 -0.90
CA GLU A 87 -9.56 5.36 -0.67
C GLU A 87 -9.94 4.28 0.36
N THR A 88 -10.53 4.69 1.49
CA THR A 88 -10.98 3.76 2.54
C THR A 88 -12.04 2.78 2.06
N VAL A 89 -12.94 3.24 1.17
CA VAL A 89 -13.97 2.38 0.56
C VAL A 89 -13.37 1.42 -0.45
N ALA A 90 -12.41 1.88 -1.24
CA ALA A 90 -11.69 1.03 -2.20
C ALA A 90 -10.93 -0.09 -1.47
N HIS A 91 -10.19 0.24 -0.40
CA HIS A 91 -9.44 -0.73 0.42
C HIS A 91 -10.38 -1.73 1.12
N PHE A 92 -11.50 -1.25 1.67
CA PHE A 92 -12.49 -2.13 2.29
C PHE A 92 -13.08 -3.13 1.28
N ASN A 93 -13.47 -2.67 0.10
CA ASN A 93 -14.03 -3.54 -0.94
C ASN A 93 -13.01 -4.57 -1.41
N ALA A 94 -11.74 -4.18 -1.56
CA ALA A 94 -10.65 -5.09 -1.90
C ALA A 94 -10.43 -6.13 -0.80
N ALA A 95 -10.32 -5.72 0.45
CA ALA A 95 -10.15 -6.63 1.59
C ALA A 95 -11.29 -7.64 1.69
N LYS A 96 -12.54 -7.19 1.51
CA LYS A 96 -13.72 -8.05 1.52
C LYS A 96 -13.74 -9.08 0.38
N LYS A 97 -13.10 -8.79 -0.77
CA LYS A 97 -12.96 -9.75 -1.87
C LYS A 97 -12.01 -10.90 -1.48
N PHE A 98 -10.98 -10.63 -0.67
CA PHE A 98 -10.04 -11.66 -0.19
C PHE A 98 -10.56 -12.40 1.05
N ASP A 99 -11.21 -11.68 1.96
CA ASP A 99 -11.83 -12.22 3.18
C ASP A 99 -13.22 -11.60 3.37
N PRO A 100 -14.29 -12.33 2.95
CA PRO A 100 -15.66 -11.84 3.07
C PRO A 100 -16.10 -11.55 4.51
N ASP A 101 -15.48 -12.20 5.50
CA ASP A 101 -15.77 -12.07 6.93
C ASP A 101 -14.82 -11.11 7.66
N VAL A 102 -14.03 -10.32 6.91
CA VAL A 102 -13.11 -9.35 7.50
C VAL A 102 -13.81 -8.43 8.48
N ASP A 103 -13.31 -8.33 9.70
CA ASP A 103 -13.83 -7.49 10.78
C ASP A 103 -12.91 -6.33 11.16
N PHE A 104 -11.64 -6.40 10.74
CA PHE A 104 -10.64 -5.37 10.99
C PHE A 104 -9.60 -5.30 9.88
N ILE A 105 -9.29 -4.08 9.43
CA ILE A 105 -8.29 -3.81 8.39
C ILE A 105 -7.24 -2.85 8.95
N ILE A 106 -5.98 -3.19 8.78
CA ILE A 106 -4.84 -2.29 9.02
C ILE A 106 -4.24 -1.95 7.66
N ASP A 107 -4.40 -0.71 7.25
CA ASP A 107 -3.82 -0.17 6.03
C ASP A 107 -2.57 0.65 6.39
N ILE A 108 -1.42 0.20 5.93
CA ILE A 108 -0.13 0.88 6.13
C ILE A 108 0.29 1.49 4.80
N GLY A 109 -0.07 2.74 4.61
CA GLY A 109 0.25 3.51 3.42
C GLY A 109 1.70 3.99 3.35
N GLY A 110 2.01 4.79 2.33
CA GLY A 110 3.32 5.42 2.17
C GLY A 110 3.62 6.47 3.26
N GLN A 111 2.62 7.23 3.68
CA GLN A 111 2.78 8.35 4.62
C GLN A 111 1.82 8.32 5.82
N ASP A 112 0.84 7.44 5.81
CA ASP A 112 -0.19 7.33 6.84
C ASP A 112 -0.46 5.86 7.20
N ILE A 113 -1.17 5.68 8.30
CA ILE A 113 -1.71 4.40 8.74
C ILE A 113 -3.18 4.61 9.03
N LYS A 114 -4.03 3.77 8.44
CA LYS A 114 -5.47 3.75 8.67
C LYS A 114 -5.88 2.40 9.22
N CYS A 115 -6.83 2.40 10.12
CA CYS A 115 -7.44 1.15 10.57
C CYS A 115 -8.95 1.29 10.49
N PHE A 116 -9.58 0.25 9.97
CA PHE A 116 -11.03 0.18 9.83
C PHE A 116 -11.56 -0.94 10.69
N LYS A 117 -12.54 -0.63 11.54
CA LYS A 117 -13.34 -1.63 12.21
C LYS A 117 -14.58 -1.90 11.36
N ILE A 118 -14.81 -3.16 11.04
CA ILE A 118 -15.95 -3.61 10.24
C ILE A 118 -16.98 -4.24 11.16
N ARG A 119 -18.25 -3.92 10.96
CA ARG A 119 -19.37 -4.54 11.67
C ARG A 119 -20.57 -4.64 10.74
N GLY A 120 -21.18 -5.81 10.69
CA GLY A 120 -22.35 -6.05 9.84
C GLY A 120 -22.07 -5.81 8.34
N GLY A 121 -20.83 -6.05 7.87
CA GLY A 121 -20.46 -5.86 6.47
C GLY A 121 -20.27 -4.41 6.03
N ALA A 122 -20.16 -3.47 6.98
CA ALA A 122 -19.90 -2.05 6.72
C ALA A 122 -18.79 -1.50 7.63
N ILE A 123 -18.16 -0.41 7.21
CA ILE A 123 -17.17 0.30 8.04
C ILE A 123 -17.92 0.97 9.22
N ASP A 124 -17.64 0.48 10.44
CA ASP A 124 -18.22 0.98 11.69
C ASP A 124 -17.39 2.16 12.24
N ASN A 125 -16.07 2.09 12.12
CA ASN A 125 -15.19 3.15 12.61
C ASN A 125 -13.89 3.18 11.82
N ILE A 126 -13.31 4.38 11.67
CA ILE A 126 -12.03 4.62 11.01
C ILE A 126 -11.11 5.34 12.00
N PHE A 127 -9.90 4.83 12.11
CA PHE A 127 -8.84 5.42 12.92
C PHE A 127 -7.70 5.83 12.00
N LEU A 128 -7.38 7.11 12.00
CA LEU A 128 -6.32 7.70 11.21
C LEU A 128 -5.12 8.02 12.09
N ASN A 129 -3.94 7.69 11.64
CA ASN A 129 -2.70 8.15 12.23
C ASN A 129 -1.88 8.90 11.18
N GLU A 130 -2.17 10.16 11.01
CA GLU A 130 -1.45 11.07 10.09
C GLU A 130 -0.17 11.64 10.72
N ALA A 131 0.02 11.48 12.01
CA ALA A 131 0.98 12.27 12.78
C ALA A 131 2.44 11.81 12.63
N CYS A 132 2.74 10.74 11.92
CA CYS A 132 4.13 10.29 11.85
C CYS A 132 4.41 9.47 10.58
N SER A 133 4.98 10.12 9.57
CA SER A 133 5.62 9.48 8.41
C SER A 133 6.70 8.45 8.83
N SER A 134 7.00 8.37 10.10
CA SER A 134 8.06 7.55 10.69
C SER A 134 7.68 6.10 11.00
N GLY A 135 6.48 5.68 10.69
CA GLY A 135 6.03 4.32 10.88
C GLY A 135 5.34 3.73 9.64
N CYS A 136 5.48 4.38 8.49
CA CYS A 136 4.78 4.05 7.25
C CYS A 136 5.72 3.45 6.21
N GLY A 137 5.19 3.09 5.04
CA GLY A 137 5.95 2.45 3.97
C GLY A 137 7.14 3.27 3.44
N SER A 138 7.03 4.61 3.37
CA SER A 138 8.14 5.48 2.93
C SER A 138 9.37 5.38 3.85
N PHE A 139 9.16 5.08 5.12
CA PHE A 139 10.23 4.82 6.07
C PHE A 139 11.03 3.56 5.72
N LEU A 140 10.33 2.45 5.44
CA LEU A 140 10.98 1.21 5.00
C LEU A 140 11.73 1.42 3.68
N GLN A 141 11.13 2.16 2.74
CA GLN A 141 11.78 2.50 1.47
C GLN A 141 13.06 3.30 1.65
N THR A 142 13.06 4.26 2.58
CA THR A 142 14.26 5.05 2.91
C THR A 142 15.38 4.16 3.45
N PHE A 143 15.07 3.23 4.34
CA PHE A 143 16.06 2.31 4.88
C PHE A 143 16.55 1.31 3.86
N ALA A 144 15.67 0.74 3.03
CA ALA A 144 16.05 -0.11 1.92
C ALA A 144 17.07 0.59 1.00
N GLY A 145 16.76 1.83 0.59
CA GLY A 145 17.67 2.65 -0.23
C GLY A 145 19.01 2.93 0.44
N ALA A 146 19.02 3.24 1.75
CA ALA A 146 20.24 3.46 2.51
C ALA A 146 21.13 2.20 2.63
N LEU A 147 20.52 1.02 2.51
CA LEU A 147 21.21 -0.28 2.48
C LEU A 147 21.51 -0.78 1.05
N GLY A 148 21.24 0.06 0.03
CA GLY A 148 21.49 -0.28 -1.39
C GLY A 148 20.54 -1.35 -1.94
N LYS A 149 19.33 -1.46 -1.38
CA LYS A 149 18.31 -2.44 -1.75
C LYS A 149 17.08 -1.78 -2.34
N SER A 150 16.39 -2.45 -3.27
CA SER A 150 15.02 -2.11 -3.61
C SER A 150 14.08 -2.49 -2.46
N ILE A 151 12.90 -1.86 -2.41
CA ILE A 151 11.93 -2.19 -1.35
C ILE A 151 11.44 -3.65 -1.43
N ASP A 152 11.29 -4.19 -2.64
CA ASP A 152 10.90 -5.58 -2.86
C ASP A 152 11.97 -6.56 -2.38
N GLU A 153 13.24 -6.28 -2.71
CA GLU A 153 14.38 -7.08 -2.23
C GLU A 153 14.48 -7.02 -0.71
N PHE A 154 14.34 -5.82 -0.16
CA PHE A 154 14.38 -5.60 1.29
C PHE A 154 13.27 -6.36 2.02
N ALA A 155 12.03 -6.32 1.50
CA ALA A 155 10.92 -7.06 2.07
C ALA A 155 11.15 -8.58 2.03
N ARG A 156 11.68 -9.12 0.91
CA ARG A 156 12.00 -10.56 0.79
C ARG A 156 13.08 -10.99 1.75
N LEU A 157 14.12 -10.19 1.93
CA LEU A 157 15.20 -10.47 2.89
C LEU A 157 14.64 -10.59 4.31
N GLY A 158 13.70 -9.72 4.70
CA GLY A 158 13.07 -9.79 6.02
C GLY A 158 12.34 -11.12 6.30
N LEU A 159 11.85 -11.81 5.25
CA LEU A 159 11.20 -13.11 5.42
C LEU A 159 12.19 -14.26 5.72
N THR A 160 13.47 -14.06 5.45
CA THR A 160 14.52 -15.06 5.69
C THR A 160 15.32 -14.80 6.97
N ALA A 161 14.91 -13.80 7.76
CA ALA A 161 15.56 -13.46 9.03
C ALA A 161 15.46 -14.59 10.04
N ASP A 162 16.56 -14.94 10.67
CA ASP A 162 16.64 -15.95 11.73
C ASP A 162 16.55 -15.32 13.13
N GLN A 163 17.02 -14.08 13.28
CA GLN A 163 17.01 -13.34 14.53
C GLN A 163 16.71 -11.84 14.30
N PRO A 164 15.44 -11.46 14.08
CA PRO A 164 15.06 -10.08 13.86
C PRO A 164 15.57 -9.14 14.95
N VAL A 165 16.16 -8.02 14.55
CA VAL A 165 16.66 -7.01 15.50
C VAL A 165 15.49 -6.37 16.23
N ASP A 166 15.52 -6.31 17.56
CA ASP A 166 14.51 -5.56 18.32
C ASP A 166 14.83 -4.06 18.26
N LEU A 167 14.11 -3.37 17.39
CA LEU A 167 14.20 -1.91 17.22
C LEU A 167 13.15 -1.16 18.07
N GLY A 168 12.29 -1.89 18.79
CA GLY A 168 11.20 -1.34 19.57
C GLY A 168 10.14 -0.64 18.72
N SER A 169 9.36 0.25 19.34
CA SER A 169 8.31 1.08 18.71
C SER A 169 8.65 2.58 18.84
N ARG A 170 9.86 2.96 18.53
CA ARG A 170 10.35 4.34 18.74
C ARG A 170 10.16 5.20 17.49
N CYS A 171 10.23 6.52 17.68
CA CYS A 171 10.29 7.49 16.59
C CYS A 171 11.50 7.19 15.67
N THR A 172 11.33 7.36 14.36
CA THR A 172 12.32 7.11 13.30
C THR A 172 13.67 7.78 13.51
N VAL A 173 13.67 8.96 14.11
CA VAL A 173 14.92 9.67 14.40
C VAL A 173 15.84 8.80 15.28
N PHE A 174 15.27 8.11 16.24
CA PHE A 174 16.01 7.19 17.11
C PHE A 174 16.30 5.84 16.43
N MET A 175 15.46 5.41 15.48
CA MET A 175 15.66 4.15 14.76
C MET A 175 16.91 4.16 13.89
N ASN A 176 17.25 5.31 13.27
CA ASN A 176 18.51 5.44 12.52
C ASN A 176 19.73 5.08 13.37
N SER A 177 19.74 5.55 14.62
CA SER A 177 20.84 5.22 15.55
C SER A 177 20.83 3.73 15.94
N SER A 178 19.64 3.17 16.17
CA SER A 178 19.49 1.74 16.52
C SER A 178 19.88 0.82 15.37
N VAL A 179 19.51 1.14 14.13
CA VAL A 179 19.94 0.38 12.94
C VAL A 179 21.45 0.46 12.75
N LYS A 180 22.05 1.65 12.87
CA LYS A 180 23.52 1.81 12.79
C LYS A 180 24.24 1.03 13.88
N GLN A 181 23.66 0.97 15.08
CA GLN A 181 24.24 0.16 16.15
C GLN A 181 24.11 -1.32 15.84
N ALA A 182 22.95 -1.81 15.40
CA ALA A 182 22.75 -3.19 15.00
C ALA A 182 23.75 -3.63 13.90
N GLN A 183 24.01 -2.76 12.91
CA GLN A 183 25.02 -3.02 11.87
C GLN A 183 26.44 -3.14 12.49
N LYS A 184 26.80 -2.29 13.44
CA LYS A 184 28.08 -2.38 14.14
C LYS A 184 28.21 -3.65 14.97
N ASP A 185 27.11 -4.13 15.53
CA ASP A 185 27.02 -5.35 16.31
C ASP A 185 26.97 -6.61 15.42
N GLY A 186 27.04 -6.44 14.10
CA GLY A 186 27.11 -7.55 13.13
C GLY A 186 25.76 -8.12 12.70
N ALA A 187 24.65 -7.42 12.95
CA ALA A 187 23.34 -7.86 12.49
C ALA A 187 23.28 -7.90 10.94
N THR A 188 22.68 -8.95 10.40
CA THR A 188 22.50 -9.11 8.96
C THR A 188 21.43 -8.18 8.42
N ILE A 189 21.42 -7.94 7.11
CA ILE A 189 20.39 -7.10 6.45
C ILE A 189 19.01 -7.74 6.62
N GLU A 190 18.91 -9.06 6.58
CA GLU A 190 17.71 -9.85 6.81
C GLU A 190 17.11 -9.53 8.19
N ASN A 191 17.93 -9.60 9.21
CA ASN A 191 17.54 -9.35 10.60
C ASN A 191 17.15 -7.88 10.83
N ILE A 192 17.82 -6.93 10.17
CA ILE A 192 17.47 -5.50 10.21
C ILE A 192 16.14 -5.26 9.48
N SER A 193 15.95 -5.84 8.30
CA SER A 193 14.71 -5.71 7.51
C SER A 193 13.50 -6.22 8.29
N ALA A 194 13.60 -7.41 8.87
CA ALA A 194 12.55 -7.98 9.71
C ALA A 194 12.27 -7.10 10.94
N GLY A 195 13.32 -6.62 11.62
CA GLY A 195 13.20 -5.75 12.78
C GLY A 195 12.50 -4.43 12.47
N LEU A 196 12.81 -3.81 11.33
CA LEU A 196 12.13 -2.59 10.85
C LEU A 196 10.66 -2.84 10.53
N SER A 197 10.34 -3.94 9.83
CA SER A 197 8.98 -4.32 9.49
C SER A 197 8.13 -4.57 10.74
N ILE A 198 8.66 -5.32 11.70
CA ILE A 198 8.03 -5.57 13.00
C ILE A 198 7.81 -4.24 13.76
N SER A 199 8.77 -3.34 13.73
CA SER A 199 8.66 -2.04 14.40
C SER A 199 7.55 -1.18 13.78
N VAL A 200 7.39 -1.18 12.46
CA VAL A 200 6.29 -0.47 11.77
C VAL A 200 4.94 -1.05 12.22
N VAL A 201 4.80 -2.37 12.25
CA VAL A 201 3.56 -3.02 12.73
C VAL A 201 3.32 -2.70 14.20
N LYS A 202 4.32 -2.79 15.07
CA LYS A 202 4.19 -2.40 16.49
C LYS A 202 3.75 -0.94 16.62
N ASN A 203 4.31 -0.02 15.83
CA ASN A 203 3.90 1.39 15.84
C ASN A 203 2.44 1.57 15.40
N ALA A 204 2.00 0.85 14.36
CA ALA A 204 0.60 0.85 13.95
C ALA A 204 -0.32 0.39 15.08
N LEU A 205 0.04 -0.70 15.73
CA LEU A 205 -0.73 -1.31 16.81
C LEU A 205 -0.76 -0.47 18.09
N TYR A 206 0.36 0.05 18.58
CA TYR A 206 0.43 0.75 19.87
C TYR A 206 -0.15 2.17 19.84
N ARG A 207 -0.21 2.81 18.68
CA ARG A 207 -0.73 4.19 18.56
C ARG A 207 -2.23 4.26 18.34
N LEU A 208 -2.87 3.14 18.10
CA LEU A 208 -4.31 3.06 17.92
C LEU A 208 -4.97 2.80 19.29
N PRO A 209 -5.77 3.72 19.82
CA PRO A 209 -6.43 3.54 21.12
C PRO A 209 -7.37 2.35 21.20
N ILE A 210 -7.56 1.63 20.10
CA ILE A 210 -8.42 0.45 19.99
C ILE A 210 -7.77 -0.79 20.59
N LEU A 211 -6.46 -0.94 20.45
CA LEU A 211 -5.82 -2.20 20.87
C LEU A 211 -5.77 -2.34 22.38
N SER A 212 -5.74 -1.25 23.13
CA SER A 212 -5.96 -1.30 24.58
C SER A 212 -7.35 -1.84 24.96
N ARG A 213 -8.31 -1.82 24.04
CA ARG A 213 -9.67 -2.37 24.24
C ARG A 213 -9.93 -3.72 23.56
N LEU A 214 -9.15 -4.08 22.53
CA LEU A 214 -9.29 -5.36 21.82
C LEU A 214 -8.40 -6.47 22.39
N PHE A 215 -7.29 -6.09 23.05
CA PHE A 215 -6.34 -7.01 23.68
C PHE A 215 -6.29 -6.91 25.20
N TRP A 216 -7.38 -6.46 25.85
CA TRP A 216 -7.55 -6.77 27.26
C TRP A 216 -7.79 -8.27 27.39
N VAL A 217 -6.71 -9.03 27.33
CA VAL A 217 -6.63 -10.28 28.06
C VAL A 217 -6.41 -9.83 29.50
N GLU A 218 -7.41 -10.03 30.35
CA GLU A 218 -7.26 -9.84 31.78
C GLU A 218 -6.07 -10.68 32.26
N PRO A 219 -5.27 -10.14 33.23
CA PRO A 219 -4.14 -10.84 33.79
C PRO A 219 -4.51 -12.13 34.48
#